data_03692e89470dda6b23900a46c30e35f2
#
_entry.id   03692e89470dda6b23900a46c30e35f2
#
_cell.length_a   1.000
_cell.length_b   1.000
_cell.length_c   1.000
_cell.angle_alpha   90.00
_cell.angle_beta   90.00
_cell.angle_gamma   90.00
#
_symmetry.space_group_name_H-M   'P 1'
#
loop_
_entity.id
_entity.type
_entity.pdbx_description
1 polymer ?
#
loop_
_entity_poly.entity_id
_entity_poly.type
_entity_poly.pdbx_seq_one_letter_code
_entity_poly.pdbx_strand_id
1 'polypeptide(L)'
;MSRPVALVTGGGQGIGAATCKRLAQDGYDVLLTYNTSSQPAEMLVDEIRESGYDALAVKVDCANDGEVGLLGIHPWMARKIDVLILNHGAYRRVAADQMTIETLRNTMAINFEGAVGVYKAVQPHMTDNARMVVVGSQLGIRGSPHGADYSASKAALAVWARSLAQQ
;
A
#
# COMPACT_ATOMS: atom_id res chain seq x y z
N MET A 1 24.57 11.82 5.83
CA MET A 1 23.13 12.12 5.67
C MET A 1 22.40 10.79 5.74
N SER A 2 21.25 10.70 6.42
CA SER A 2 20.40 9.51 6.40
C SER A 2 19.82 9.35 5.00
N ARG A 3 19.65 8.08 4.54
CA ARG A 3 18.98 7.82 3.27
C ARG A 3 17.49 8.16 3.36
N PRO A 4 16.86 8.56 2.24
CA PRO A 4 15.42 8.73 2.20
C PRO A 4 14.71 7.38 2.41
N VAL A 5 13.50 7.43 2.96
CA VAL A 5 12.72 6.24 3.30
C VAL A 5 11.47 6.15 2.43
N ALA A 6 11.25 4.98 1.84
CA ALA A 6 10.03 4.65 1.14
C ALA A 6 9.20 3.62 1.94
N LEU A 7 7.90 3.87 2.07
CA LEU A 7 6.94 2.90 2.58
C LEU A 7 6.07 2.36 1.45
N VAL A 8 6.02 1.03 1.32
CA VAL A 8 5.26 0.34 0.27
C VAL A 8 4.27 -0.62 0.90
N THR A 9 2.97 -0.38 0.76
CA THR A 9 1.96 -1.31 1.26
C THR A 9 1.76 -2.48 0.29
N GLY A 10 1.61 -3.69 0.84
CA GLY A 10 1.55 -4.91 0.02
C GLY A 10 2.85 -5.17 -0.75
N GLY A 11 4.00 -4.81 -0.15
CA GLY A 11 5.31 -4.87 -0.77
C GLY A 11 5.90 -6.28 -0.90
N GLY A 12 5.30 -7.31 -0.31
CA GLY A 12 5.87 -8.66 -0.27
C GLY A 12 5.80 -9.45 -1.58
N GLN A 13 5.05 -8.99 -2.58
CA GLN A 13 4.89 -9.71 -3.86
C GLN A 13 4.46 -8.80 -5.03
N GLY A 14 4.54 -9.32 -6.24
CA GLY A 14 4.00 -8.69 -7.45
C GLY A 14 4.56 -7.28 -7.70
N ILE A 15 3.66 -6.33 -8.01
CA ILE A 15 4.02 -4.92 -8.27
C ILE A 15 4.70 -4.30 -7.06
N GLY A 16 4.22 -4.56 -5.85
CA GLY A 16 4.80 -4.02 -4.63
C GLY A 16 6.24 -4.45 -4.43
N ALA A 17 6.56 -5.73 -4.61
CA ALA A 17 7.92 -6.25 -4.48
C ALA A 17 8.86 -5.65 -5.54
N ALA A 18 8.42 -5.57 -6.79
CA ALA A 18 9.19 -4.92 -7.85
C ALA A 18 9.44 -3.43 -7.55
N THR A 19 8.45 -2.75 -6.97
CA THR A 19 8.56 -1.36 -6.53
C THR A 19 9.57 -1.21 -5.39
N CYS A 20 9.56 -2.10 -4.39
CA CYS A 20 10.53 -2.10 -3.30
C CYS A 20 11.97 -2.26 -3.81
N LYS A 21 12.21 -3.23 -4.69
CA LYS A 21 13.53 -3.44 -5.32
C LYS A 21 14.00 -2.19 -6.07
N ARG A 22 13.12 -1.60 -6.86
CA ARG A 22 13.46 -0.42 -7.63
C ARG A 22 13.76 0.78 -6.75
N LEU A 23 12.98 1.03 -5.70
CA LEU A 23 13.22 2.11 -4.76
C LEU A 23 14.57 1.94 -4.01
N ALA A 24 14.91 0.71 -3.62
CA ALA A 24 16.23 0.43 -3.05
C ALA A 24 17.36 0.77 -4.04
N GLN A 25 17.25 0.34 -5.30
CA GLN A 25 18.22 0.70 -6.36
C GLN A 25 18.33 2.21 -6.60
N ASP A 26 17.25 2.95 -6.41
CA ASP A 26 17.20 4.40 -6.51
C ASP A 26 17.71 5.11 -5.23
N GLY A 27 18.19 4.34 -4.22
CA GLY A 27 18.87 4.86 -3.03
C GLY A 27 18.01 5.02 -1.78
N TYR A 28 16.78 4.48 -1.76
CA TYR A 28 15.89 4.52 -0.60
C TYR A 28 16.13 3.33 0.33
N ASP A 29 16.00 3.56 1.63
CA ASP A 29 15.71 2.51 2.58
C ASP A 29 14.20 2.18 2.52
N VAL A 30 13.83 0.91 2.67
CA VAL A 30 12.47 0.46 2.33
C VAL A 30 11.76 -0.15 3.53
N LEU A 31 10.64 0.46 3.95
CA LEU A 31 9.65 -0.16 4.81
C LEU A 31 8.55 -0.76 3.94
N LEU A 32 8.31 -2.06 4.01
CA LEU A 32 7.22 -2.70 3.29
C LEU A 32 6.22 -3.35 4.24
N THR A 33 4.94 -3.34 3.87
CA THR A 33 3.95 -4.12 4.61
C THR A 33 3.48 -5.33 3.83
N TYR A 34 3.05 -6.36 4.55
CA TYR A 34 2.40 -7.55 4.00
C TYR A 34 1.26 -8.00 4.92
N ASN A 35 0.28 -8.74 4.41
CA ASN A 35 -0.74 -9.39 5.25
C ASN A 35 -0.45 -10.90 5.40
N THR A 36 -0.40 -11.65 4.31
CA THR A 36 -0.27 -13.11 4.31
C THR A 36 1.04 -13.63 3.72
N SER A 37 1.78 -12.82 2.99
CA SER A 37 3.00 -13.19 2.27
C SER A 37 4.29 -12.94 3.09
N SER A 38 4.40 -13.50 4.30
CA SER A 38 5.57 -13.28 5.17
C SER A 38 6.87 -13.75 4.55
N GLN A 39 6.94 -15.00 4.09
CA GLN A 39 8.16 -15.56 3.54
C GLN A 39 8.69 -14.77 2.33
N PRO A 40 7.88 -14.44 1.29
CA PRO A 40 8.34 -13.59 0.20
C PRO A 40 8.78 -12.18 0.65
N ALA A 41 8.11 -11.61 1.67
CA ALA A 41 8.46 -10.29 2.19
C ALA A 41 9.81 -10.30 2.91
N GLU A 42 10.09 -11.32 3.72
CA GLU A 42 11.36 -11.51 4.42
C GLU A 42 12.51 -11.74 3.44
N MET A 43 12.32 -12.62 2.45
CA MET A 43 13.31 -12.85 1.40
C MET A 43 13.66 -11.57 0.63
N LEU A 44 12.65 -10.74 0.35
CA LEU A 44 12.87 -9.45 -0.31
C LEU A 44 13.66 -8.47 0.58
N VAL A 45 13.37 -8.45 1.88
CA VAL A 45 14.15 -7.65 2.85
C VAL A 45 15.61 -8.05 2.85
N ASP A 46 15.89 -9.35 2.87
CA ASP A 46 17.25 -9.86 2.87
C ASP A 46 17.97 -9.47 1.57
N GLU A 47 17.34 -9.63 0.41
CA GLU A 47 17.89 -9.22 -0.89
C GLU A 47 18.22 -7.70 -0.94
N ILE A 48 17.35 -6.87 -0.38
CA ILE A 48 17.59 -5.41 -0.33
C ILE A 48 18.76 -5.10 0.60
N ARG A 49 18.85 -5.77 1.75
CA ARG A 49 19.94 -5.58 2.71
C ARG A 49 21.28 -6.03 2.16
N GLU A 50 21.31 -7.15 1.44
CA GLU A 50 22.52 -7.64 0.75
C GLU A 50 23.00 -6.65 -0.32
N SER A 51 22.07 -5.87 -0.90
CA SER A 51 22.40 -4.78 -1.83
C SER A 51 22.89 -3.50 -1.14
N GLY A 52 23.02 -3.51 0.20
CA GLY A 52 23.58 -2.42 0.98
C GLY A 52 22.57 -1.35 1.43
N TYR A 53 21.27 -1.59 1.31
CA TYR A 53 20.18 -0.72 1.77
C TYR A 53 19.51 -1.29 3.02
N ASP A 54 18.90 -0.44 3.84
CA ASP A 54 18.12 -0.92 4.97
C ASP A 54 16.68 -1.23 4.52
N ALA A 55 16.14 -2.32 5.01
CA ALA A 55 14.76 -2.70 4.72
C ALA A 55 14.12 -3.42 5.91
N LEU A 56 12.79 -3.28 6.03
CA LEU A 56 12.01 -3.99 7.04
C LEU A 56 10.64 -4.37 6.47
N ALA A 57 10.19 -5.59 6.76
CA ALA A 57 8.84 -6.05 6.49
C ALA A 57 8.01 -6.03 7.78
N VAL A 58 6.82 -5.44 7.72
CA VAL A 58 5.88 -5.38 8.84
C VAL A 58 4.55 -6.02 8.40
N LYS A 59 4.04 -6.93 9.23
CA LYS A 59 2.72 -7.50 8.99
C LYS A 59 1.65 -6.44 9.32
N VAL A 60 0.80 -6.14 8.36
CA VAL A 60 -0.33 -5.22 8.50
C VAL A 60 -1.49 -5.70 7.64
N ASP A 61 -2.61 -6.03 8.25
CA ASP A 61 -3.88 -6.10 7.56
C ASP A 61 -4.45 -4.69 7.43
N CYS A 62 -4.42 -4.15 6.22
CA CYS A 62 -4.89 -2.77 5.97
C CYS A 62 -6.40 -2.58 6.19
N ALA A 63 -7.18 -3.67 6.28
CA ALA A 63 -8.59 -3.60 6.68
C ALA A 63 -8.78 -3.57 8.21
N ASN A 64 -7.71 -3.65 9.00
CA ASN A 64 -7.74 -3.63 10.45
C ASN A 64 -7.19 -2.30 10.96
N ASP A 65 -8.07 -1.42 11.43
CA ASP A 65 -7.69 -0.09 11.93
C ASP A 65 -6.67 -0.14 13.08
N GLY A 66 -6.71 -1.17 13.93
CA GLY A 66 -5.75 -1.37 15.02
C GLY A 66 -4.34 -1.65 14.49
N GLU A 67 -4.20 -2.54 13.49
CA GLU A 67 -2.91 -2.85 12.89
C GLU A 67 -2.37 -1.66 12.09
N VAL A 68 -3.23 -0.93 11.40
CA VAL A 68 -2.88 0.33 10.71
C VAL A 68 -2.43 1.39 11.73
N GLY A 69 -3.11 1.50 12.87
CA GLY A 69 -2.69 2.39 13.96
C GLY A 69 -1.30 2.05 14.52
N LEU A 70 -1.01 0.76 14.70
CA LEU A 70 0.31 0.28 15.13
C LEU A 70 1.41 0.59 14.11
N LEU A 71 1.11 0.55 12.82
CA LEU A 71 2.05 1.00 11.79
C LEU A 71 2.42 2.48 11.99
N GLY A 72 1.45 3.35 12.29
CA GLY A 72 1.68 4.78 12.50
C GLY A 72 2.60 5.12 13.68
N ILE A 73 2.68 4.25 14.67
CA ILE A 73 3.58 4.42 15.83
C ILE A 73 4.83 3.53 15.77
N HIS A 74 5.05 2.84 14.64
CA HIS A 74 6.20 1.96 14.46
C HIS A 74 7.51 2.78 14.51
N PRO A 75 8.60 2.29 15.13
CA PRO A 75 9.88 3.04 15.27
C PRO A 75 10.46 3.58 13.96
N TRP A 76 10.22 2.93 12.83
CA TRP A 76 10.64 3.41 11.52
C TRP A 76 10.00 4.75 11.12
N MET A 77 8.86 5.10 11.70
CA MET A 77 8.21 6.40 11.45
C MET A 77 9.06 7.59 11.94
N ALA A 78 9.93 7.38 12.93
CA ALA A 78 10.88 8.40 13.40
C ALA A 78 11.91 8.80 12.33
N ARG A 79 12.15 7.95 11.33
CA ARG A 79 13.07 8.24 10.21
C ARG A 79 12.48 9.20 9.19
N LYS A 80 11.20 9.51 9.29
CA LYS A 80 10.39 10.23 8.31
C LYS A 80 10.26 9.47 6.98
N ILE A 81 9.14 9.69 6.31
CA ILE A 81 8.80 9.00 5.07
C ILE A 81 8.85 9.99 3.90
N ASP A 82 9.69 9.72 2.92
CA ASP A 82 9.82 10.54 1.71
C ASP A 82 8.93 10.06 0.59
N VAL A 83 8.63 8.75 0.55
CA VAL A 83 7.77 8.15 -0.47
C VAL A 83 6.78 7.18 0.18
N LEU A 84 5.49 7.39 -0.08
CA LEU A 84 4.42 6.46 0.31
C LEU A 84 3.80 5.84 -0.95
N ILE A 85 3.87 4.51 -1.07
CA ILE A 85 3.23 3.76 -2.15
C ILE A 85 2.06 2.95 -1.58
N LEU A 86 0.84 3.37 -1.89
CA LEU A 86 -0.38 2.65 -1.57
C LEU A 86 -0.65 1.62 -2.67
N ASN A 87 -0.08 0.42 -2.51
CA ASN A 87 -0.13 -0.62 -3.52
C ASN A 87 -1.02 -1.81 -3.13
N HIS A 88 -1.27 -2.02 -1.83
CA HIS A 88 -2.08 -3.15 -1.39
C HIS A 88 -3.47 -3.16 -2.04
N GLY A 89 -4.05 -4.35 -2.13
CA GLY A 89 -5.40 -4.54 -2.63
C GLY A 89 -5.72 -6.01 -2.83
N ALA A 90 -7.01 -6.30 -2.79
CA ALA A 90 -7.56 -7.63 -3.05
C ALA A 90 -8.48 -7.55 -4.26
N TYR A 91 -8.40 -8.56 -5.11
CA TYR A 91 -9.31 -8.79 -6.23
C TYR A 91 -9.85 -10.21 -6.16
N ARG A 92 -11.15 -10.33 -6.12
CA ARG A 92 -11.86 -11.60 -6.29
C ARG A 92 -12.71 -11.53 -7.54
N ARG A 93 -12.65 -12.58 -8.35
CA ARG A 93 -13.47 -12.66 -9.55
C ARG A 93 -14.88 -13.15 -9.17
N VAL A 94 -15.81 -12.23 -9.04
CA VAL A 94 -17.23 -12.50 -8.74
C VAL A 94 -18.09 -11.78 -9.77
N ALA A 95 -19.04 -12.47 -10.39
CA ALA A 95 -19.98 -11.86 -11.31
C ALA A 95 -20.85 -10.82 -10.58
N ALA A 96 -21.22 -9.74 -11.25
CA ALA A 96 -21.89 -8.61 -10.61
C ALA A 96 -23.24 -8.99 -9.98
N ASP A 97 -23.96 -9.94 -10.57
CA ASP A 97 -25.24 -10.48 -10.07
C ASP A 97 -25.08 -11.46 -8.88
N GLN A 98 -23.86 -11.95 -8.65
CA GLN A 98 -23.51 -12.84 -7.54
C GLN A 98 -22.80 -12.10 -6.40
N MET A 99 -22.50 -10.82 -6.59
CA MET A 99 -21.84 -10.01 -5.58
C MET A 99 -22.78 -9.75 -4.39
N THR A 100 -22.32 -10.04 -3.18
CA THR A 100 -23.06 -9.72 -1.95
C THR A 100 -22.61 -8.38 -1.39
N ILE A 101 -23.44 -7.78 -0.52
CA ILE A 101 -23.04 -6.57 0.24
C ILE A 101 -21.81 -6.82 1.12
N GLU A 102 -21.68 -8.04 1.65
CA GLU A 102 -20.50 -8.43 2.43
C GLU A 102 -19.24 -8.43 1.58
N THR A 103 -19.27 -9.02 0.38
CA THR A 103 -18.14 -8.99 -0.57
C THR A 103 -17.74 -7.58 -0.94
N LEU A 104 -18.74 -6.72 -1.22
CA LEU A 104 -18.51 -5.30 -1.50
C LEU A 104 -17.83 -4.60 -0.33
N ARG A 105 -18.35 -4.76 0.90
CA ARG A 105 -17.76 -4.14 2.10
C ARG A 105 -16.32 -4.59 2.34
N ASN A 106 -16.06 -5.89 2.22
CA ASN A 106 -14.72 -6.44 2.41
C ASN A 106 -13.72 -5.87 1.37
N THR A 107 -14.14 -5.77 0.11
CA THR A 107 -13.29 -5.19 -0.93
C THR A 107 -13.05 -3.70 -0.70
N MET A 108 -14.07 -2.94 -0.31
CA MET A 108 -13.92 -1.52 0.03
C MET A 108 -13.04 -1.32 1.25
N ALA A 109 -13.21 -2.10 2.32
CA ALA A 109 -12.38 -2.04 3.52
C ALA A 109 -10.90 -2.24 3.20
N ILE A 110 -10.54 -3.23 2.36
CA ILE A 110 -9.14 -3.47 1.99
C ILE A 110 -8.63 -2.38 1.04
N ASN A 111 -9.33 -2.15 -0.08
CA ASN A 111 -8.77 -1.42 -1.22
C ASN A 111 -8.87 0.10 -1.10
N PHE A 112 -9.86 0.60 -0.37
CA PHE A 112 -10.13 2.02 -0.24
C PHE A 112 -9.96 2.51 1.20
N GLU A 113 -10.75 2.02 2.15
CA GLU A 113 -10.71 2.47 3.54
C GLU A 113 -9.33 2.21 4.17
N GLY A 114 -8.74 1.04 3.93
CA GLY A 114 -7.39 0.69 4.37
C GLY A 114 -6.31 1.62 3.78
N ALA A 115 -6.45 2.02 2.51
CA ALA A 115 -5.52 2.99 1.91
C ALA A 115 -5.64 4.37 2.55
N VAL A 116 -6.86 4.83 2.83
CA VAL A 116 -7.13 6.07 3.57
C VAL A 116 -6.58 5.98 4.99
N GLY A 117 -6.81 4.86 5.67
CA GLY A 117 -6.30 4.61 7.03
C GLY A 117 -4.78 4.66 7.09
N VAL A 118 -4.09 3.95 6.20
CA VAL A 118 -2.62 3.98 6.11
C VAL A 118 -2.12 5.40 5.83
N TYR A 119 -2.73 6.12 4.89
CA TYR A 119 -2.36 7.51 4.64
C TYR A 119 -2.48 8.35 5.92
N LYS A 120 -3.59 8.28 6.63
CA LYS A 120 -3.81 9.04 7.87
C LYS A 120 -2.81 8.70 8.97
N ALA A 121 -2.43 7.43 9.11
CA ALA A 121 -1.46 6.98 10.08
C ALA A 121 -0.03 7.44 9.74
N VAL A 122 0.31 7.51 8.45
CA VAL A 122 1.68 7.81 7.96
C VAL A 122 1.88 9.31 7.70
N GLN A 123 0.85 10.04 7.31
CA GLN A 123 0.93 11.45 6.92
C GLN A 123 1.65 12.35 7.95
N PRO A 124 1.47 12.23 9.28
CA PRO A 124 2.21 13.03 10.26
C PRO A 124 3.73 12.78 10.26
N HIS A 125 4.15 11.69 9.66
CA HIS A 125 5.54 11.25 9.58
C HIS A 125 6.16 11.51 8.19
N MET A 126 5.41 12.04 7.25
CA MET A 126 5.94 12.37 5.92
C MET A 126 6.79 13.63 5.98
N THR A 127 7.81 13.70 5.12
CA THR A 127 8.60 14.93 4.94
C THR A 127 7.81 15.98 4.14
N ASP A 128 8.20 17.24 4.22
CA ASP A 128 7.52 18.33 3.50
C ASP A 128 7.52 18.15 1.97
N ASN A 129 8.51 17.43 1.45
CA ASN A 129 8.66 17.13 0.03
C ASN A 129 8.26 15.68 -0.32
N ALA A 130 7.57 14.98 0.58
CA ALA A 130 7.18 13.61 0.34
C ALA A 130 6.30 13.43 -0.90
N ARG A 131 6.38 12.27 -1.50
CA ARG A 131 5.55 11.90 -2.65
C ARG A 131 4.67 10.71 -2.29
N MET A 132 3.43 10.74 -2.74
CA MET A 132 2.51 9.62 -2.61
C MET A 132 2.14 9.10 -4.00
N VAL A 133 2.18 7.78 -4.14
CA VAL A 133 1.69 7.08 -5.33
C VAL A 133 0.61 6.10 -4.92
N VAL A 134 -0.47 6.05 -5.69
CA VAL A 134 -1.58 5.14 -5.48
C VAL A 134 -1.68 4.19 -6.67
N VAL A 135 -1.63 2.89 -6.40
CA VAL A 135 -1.76 1.87 -7.45
C VAL A 135 -3.24 1.66 -7.77
N GLY A 136 -3.67 2.29 -8.85
CA GLY A 136 -5.02 2.19 -9.38
C GLY A 136 -5.27 0.93 -10.20
N SER A 137 -6.30 0.99 -11.05
CA SER A 137 -6.61 -0.08 -12.02
C SER A 137 -7.37 0.48 -13.21
N GLN A 138 -7.14 -0.08 -14.40
CA GLN A 138 -8.00 0.17 -15.56
C GLN A 138 -9.46 -0.18 -15.27
N LEU A 139 -9.72 -1.18 -14.43
CA LEU A 139 -11.07 -1.58 -14.05
C LEU A 139 -11.78 -0.49 -13.24
N GLY A 140 -11.06 0.37 -12.53
CA GLY A 140 -11.62 1.55 -11.88
C GLY A 140 -12.10 2.64 -12.86
N ILE A 141 -11.74 2.55 -14.14
CA ILE A 141 -12.18 3.48 -15.18
C ILE A 141 -13.30 2.86 -16.02
N ARG A 142 -13.11 1.62 -16.50
CA ARG A 142 -14.03 0.98 -17.46
C ARG A 142 -15.02 0.00 -16.82
N GLY A 143 -14.85 -0.35 -15.55
CA GLY A 143 -15.62 -1.42 -14.89
C GLY A 143 -15.18 -2.82 -15.29
N SER A 144 -15.82 -3.83 -14.68
CA SER A 144 -15.61 -5.24 -14.98
C SER A 144 -16.88 -6.04 -14.74
N PRO A 145 -17.28 -6.96 -15.63
CA PRO A 145 -18.42 -7.84 -15.41
C PRO A 145 -18.17 -8.86 -14.26
N HIS A 146 -16.91 -9.06 -13.88
CA HIS A 146 -16.51 -10.00 -12.82
C HIS A 146 -15.59 -9.30 -11.80
N GLY A 147 -16.09 -8.32 -11.08
CA GLY A 147 -15.35 -7.55 -10.08
C GLY A 147 -15.85 -6.12 -10.01
N ALA A 148 -17.16 -5.94 -9.93
CA ALA A 148 -17.79 -4.63 -9.82
C ALA A 148 -17.40 -3.92 -8.52
N ASP A 149 -17.28 -4.66 -7.42
CA ASP A 149 -16.78 -4.21 -6.13
C ASP A 149 -15.33 -3.70 -6.21
N TYR A 150 -14.44 -4.46 -6.84
CA TYR A 150 -13.06 -4.05 -7.07
C TYR A 150 -12.98 -2.79 -7.95
N SER A 151 -13.75 -2.78 -9.03
CA SER A 151 -13.81 -1.61 -9.94
C SER A 151 -14.26 -0.36 -9.20
N ALA A 152 -15.31 -0.46 -8.38
CA ALA A 152 -15.79 0.63 -7.55
C ALA A 152 -14.74 1.09 -6.54
N SER A 153 -14.05 0.16 -5.87
CA SER A 153 -13.02 0.49 -4.89
C SER A 153 -11.82 1.23 -5.52
N LYS A 154 -11.38 0.80 -6.71
CA LYS A 154 -10.28 1.45 -7.43
C LYS A 154 -10.68 2.79 -8.07
N ALA A 155 -11.93 2.97 -8.44
CA ALA A 155 -12.47 4.26 -8.85
C ALA A 155 -12.50 5.25 -7.67
N ALA A 156 -13.02 4.83 -6.51
CA ALA A 156 -13.03 5.63 -5.29
C ALA A 156 -11.61 6.06 -4.89
N LEU A 157 -10.66 5.12 -4.88
CA LEU A 157 -9.27 5.36 -4.55
C LEU A 157 -8.63 6.40 -5.51
N ALA A 158 -8.89 6.31 -6.81
CA ALA A 158 -8.36 7.24 -7.80
C ALA A 158 -8.93 8.66 -7.65
N VAL A 159 -10.22 8.79 -7.34
CA VAL A 159 -10.86 10.09 -7.12
C VAL A 159 -10.36 10.71 -5.82
N TRP A 160 -10.24 9.92 -4.76
CA TRP A 160 -9.69 10.37 -3.48
C TRP A 160 -8.26 10.89 -3.63
N ALA A 161 -7.38 10.15 -4.34
CA ALA A 161 -6.01 10.58 -4.58
C ALA A 161 -5.94 11.92 -5.35
N ARG A 162 -6.82 12.11 -6.35
CA ARG A 162 -6.93 13.37 -7.08
C ARG A 162 -7.40 14.53 -6.18
N SER A 163 -8.29 14.25 -5.22
CA SER A 163 -8.75 15.26 -4.26
C SER A 163 -7.64 15.71 -3.32
N LEU A 164 -6.79 14.78 -2.87
CA LEU A 164 -5.62 15.12 -2.05
C LEU A 164 -4.59 15.97 -2.84
N ALA A 165 -4.43 15.70 -4.12
CA ALA A 165 -3.48 16.43 -4.96
C ALA A 165 -3.89 17.90 -5.24
N GLN A 166 -5.07 18.32 -4.79
CA GLN A 166 -5.55 19.71 -4.90
C GLN A 166 -5.32 20.53 -3.62
N GLN A 167 -4.81 19.91 -2.57
CA GLN A 167 -4.48 20.56 -1.29
C GLN A 167 -3.03 21.01 -1.25
#